data_fbe3bdd762564f146c879a39bed44df1
#
_entry.id   fbe3bdd762564f146c879a39bed44df1
#
_cell.length_a   1.000
_cell.length_b   1.000
_cell.length_c   1.000
_cell.angle_alpha   90.00
_cell.angle_beta   90.00
_cell.angle_gamma   90.00
#
_symmetry.space_group_name_H-M   'P 1'
#
loop_
_entity.id
_entity.type
_entity.pdbx_description
1 polymer ?
#
loop_
_entity_poly.entity_id
_entity_poly.type
_entity_poly.pdbx_seq_one_letter_code
_entity_poly.pdbx_strand_id
1 'polypeptide(L)'
;GTKLDINPKNWDLKYGRVEGKSAKALGINQKLDNIRARIDTLYEDMLKHEGFVTAQKLKLAFLGVGIMEDSLLKVFKKNNDDFGKMVVQGERSESTYYKYKIVYNHVAEFIKSRYHRDDMAFRELTCDFIREFDFFLRIDKKCTHNTVWVYTMPLYRVAEIAVKNGLIRKNPFEDYEISMKENDRSYLLKENVESLLLHNPSKQNYEIVKDLFVFSCLTGLSYIDIKQLKSTNIQSFFDGHDWIISRRQKSDVASNVRLMEIPKRIIEKYKGTTRNDSIFPVPTNKICNSHIDKLIQELGIVTEQKVTFHTARHTFGTMFLTEGVPLESLSKMMGHKNISTTQIYAKITSQKISKDMDLVSHKFAGMEASFAEMEKEVLV
;
A
#
# COMPACT_ATOMS: atom_id res chain seq x y z
N GLY A 1 -40.74 -11.23 -6.82
CA GLY A 1 -42.14 -11.20 -7.30
C GLY A 1 -43.08 -11.70 -6.24
N THR A 2 -44.33 -11.26 -6.31
CA THR A 2 -45.39 -11.57 -5.32
C THR A 2 -45.92 -13.01 -5.40
N LYS A 3 -45.47 -13.78 -6.39
CA LYS A 3 -45.99 -15.12 -6.72
C LYS A 3 -47.52 -15.14 -6.96
N LEU A 4 -48.14 -14.00 -7.33
CA LEU A 4 -49.52 -13.90 -7.71
C LEU A 4 -49.59 -14.05 -9.23
N ASP A 5 -50.38 -15.00 -9.69
CA ASP A 5 -50.55 -15.28 -11.10
C ASP A 5 -51.85 -14.65 -11.61
N ILE A 6 -51.76 -13.80 -12.64
CA ILE A 6 -52.84 -12.96 -13.15
C ILE A 6 -52.81 -13.01 -14.68
N ASN A 7 -54.00 -13.04 -15.30
CA ASN A 7 -54.12 -12.82 -16.74
C ASN A 7 -53.74 -11.36 -17.04
N PRO A 8 -52.72 -11.10 -17.91
CA PRO A 8 -52.31 -9.72 -18.24
C PRO A 8 -53.40 -8.81 -18.75
N LYS A 9 -54.41 -9.35 -19.39
CA LYS A 9 -55.59 -8.58 -19.92
C LYS A 9 -56.46 -7.99 -18.82
N ASN A 10 -56.37 -8.55 -17.60
CA ASN A 10 -57.17 -8.10 -16.46
C ASN A 10 -56.40 -7.22 -15.49
N TRP A 11 -55.21 -6.76 -15.88
CA TRP A 11 -54.36 -5.92 -15.02
C TRP A 11 -54.51 -4.43 -15.38
N ASP A 12 -54.98 -3.65 -14.43
CA ASP A 12 -54.99 -2.20 -14.54
C ASP A 12 -53.62 -1.61 -14.16
N LEU A 13 -52.91 -1.12 -15.17
CA LEU A 13 -51.59 -0.50 -15.00
C LEU A 13 -51.64 0.81 -14.21
N LYS A 14 -52.78 1.58 -14.30
CA LYS A 14 -52.92 2.86 -13.64
C LYS A 14 -53.10 2.71 -12.13
N TYR A 15 -53.93 1.77 -11.72
CA TYR A 15 -54.22 1.53 -10.31
C TYR A 15 -53.41 0.38 -9.71
N GLY A 16 -52.66 -0.40 -10.52
CA GLY A 16 -51.84 -1.55 -10.08
C GLY A 16 -52.70 -2.62 -9.40
N ARG A 17 -53.85 -2.96 -10.00
CA ARG A 17 -54.86 -3.88 -9.48
C ARG A 17 -55.45 -4.75 -10.58
N VAL A 18 -56.09 -5.84 -10.18
CA VAL A 18 -56.87 -6.68 -11.09
C VAL A 18 -58.24 -6.10 -11.30
N GLU A 19 -58.64 -5.94 -12.55
CA GLU A 19 -59.98 -5.47 -12.94
C GLU A 19 -61.08 -6.52 -12.70
N GLY A 20 -62.26 -6.04 -12.35
CA GLY A 20 -63.47 -6.88 -12.19
C GLY A 20 -63.83 -7.20 -10.73
N LYS A 21 -65.04 -7.73 -10.53
CA LYS A 21 -65.60 -8.07 -9.23
C LYS A 21 -65.64 -9.57 -8.94
N SER A 22 -64.93 -10.38 -9.72
CA SER A 22 -64.88 -11.83 -9.46
C SER A 22 -64.21 -12.13 -8.11
N ALA A 23 -64.60 -13.20 -7.43
CA ALA A 23 -63.99 -13.62 -6.17
C ALA A 23 -62.47 -13.78 -6.29
N LYS A 24 -61.98 -14.22 -7.45
CA LYS A 24 -60.54 -14.31 -7.74
C LYS A 24 -59.87 -12.95 -7.82
N ALA A 25 -60.47 -11.97 -8.50
CA ALA A 25 -59.96 -10.61 -8.61
C ALA A 25 -59.93 -9.92 -7.25
N LEU A 26 -61.01 -10.01 -6.49
CA LEU A 26 -61.10 -9.45 -5.12
C LEU A 26 -60.04 -10.09 -4.19
N GLY A 27 -59.86 -11.41 -4.23
CA GLY A 27 -58.87 -12.09 -3.41
C GLY A 27 -57.43 -11.74 -3.74
N ILE A 28 -57.12 -11.51 -5.03
CA ILE A 28 -55.79 -11.04 -5.44
C ILE A 28 -55.58 -9.58 -4.99
N ASN A 29 -56.57 -8.69 -5.19
CA ASN A 29 -56.48 -7.31 -4.77
C ASN A 29 -56.29 -7.19 -3.25
N GLN A 30 -57.01 -8.00 -2.44
CA GLN A 30 -56.85 -8.03 -1.01
C GLN A 30 -55.43 -8.47 -0.60
N LYS A 31 -54.85 -9.46 -1.28
CA LYS A 31 -53.45 -9.87 -1.05
C LYS A 31 -52.47 -8.75 -1.38
N LEU A 32 -52.71 -8.00 -2.47
CA LEU A 32 -51.87 -6.85 -2.83
C LEU A 32 -51.98 -5.72 -1.80
N ASP A 33 -53.19 -5.44 -1.27
CA ASP A 33 -53.37 -4.46 -0.21
C ASP A 33 -52.66 -4.87 1.10
N ASN A 34 -52.73 -6.14 1.48
CA ASN A 34 -52.01 -6.67 2.63
C ASN A 34 -50.53 -6.57 2.46
N ILE A 35 -50.00 -6.79 1.24
CA ILE A 35 -48.57 -6.64 0.93
C ILE A 35 -48.16 -5.15 1.07
N ARG A 36 -48.97 -4.21 0.51
CA ARG A 36 -48.71 -2.77 0.64
C ARG A 36 -48.69 -2.33 2.10
N ALA A 37 -49.75 -2.66 2.85
CA ALA A 37 -49.86 -2.31 4.26
C ALA A 37 -48.68 -2.84 5.09
N ARG A 38 -48.21 -4.07 4.81
CA ARG A 38 -47.06 -4.64 5.48
C ARG A 38 -45.78 -3.91 5.11
N ILE A 39 -45.57 -3.51 3.85
CA ILE A 39 -44.42 -2.73 3.41
C ILE A 39 -44.43 -1.36 4.08
N ASP A 40 -45.60 -0.68 4.14
CA ASP A 40 -45.75 0.63 4.78
C ASP A 40 -45.43 0.56 6.28
N THR A 41 -45.99 -0.43 6.99
CA THR A 41 -45.65 -0.66 8.42
C THR A 41 -44.17 -0.87 8.63
N LEU A 42 -43.51 -1.74 7.84
CA LEU A 42 -42.10 -1.98 7.92
C LEU A 42 -41.26 -0.72 7.62
N TYR A 43 -41.70 0.09 6.63
CA TYR A 43 -41.07 1.35 6.30
C TYR A 43 -41.12 2.35 7.46
N GLU A 44 -42.29 2.55 8.04
CA GLU A 44 -42.48 3.46 9.19
C GLU A 44 -41.71 3.01 10.43
N ASP A 45 -41.72 1.71 10.75
CA ASP A 45 -40.96 1.16 11.85
C ASP A 45 -39.43 1.36 11.66
N MET A 46 -38.95 1.10 10.45
CA MET A 46 -37.53 1.31 10.15
C MET A 46 -37.18 2.80 10.16
N LEU A 47 -38.05 3.67 9.62
CA LEU A 47 -37.80 5.11 9.63
C LEU A 47 -37.74 5.66 11.05
N LYS A 48 -38.64 5.20 11.94
CA LYS A 48 -38.72 5.60 13.34
C LYS A 48 -37.49 5.17 14.14
N HIS A 49 -36.96 3.96 13.90
CA HIS A 49 -35.85 3.41 14.67
C HIS A 49 -34.47 3.75 14.08
N GLU A 50 -34.36 3.91 12.77
CA GLU A 50 -33.07 4.10 12.09
C GLU A 50 -32.91 5.47 11.42
N GLY A 51 -33.99 6.25 11.34
CA GLY A 51 -33.98 7.58 10.72
C GLY A 51 -33.87 7.58 9.20
N PHE A 52 -33.67 6.41 8.56
CA PHE A 52 -33.65 6.26 7.10
C PHE A 52 -33.98 4.82 6.68
N VAL A 53 -34.51 4.66 5.48
CA VAL A 53 -34.86 3.35 4.89
C VAL A 53 -34.28 3.25 3.49
N THR A 54 -33.60 2.15 3.17
CA THR A 54 -33.20 1.83 1.80
C THR A 54 -34.14 0.76 1.22
N ALA A 55 -34.36 0.78 -0.11
CA ALA A 55 -35.17 -0.22 -0.79
C ALA A 55 -34.65 -1.66 -0.55
N GLN A 56 -33.33 -1.82 -0.42
CA GLN A 56 -32.69 -3.11 -0.11
C GLN A 56 -33.05 -3.62 1.29
N LYS A 57 -32.99 -2.76 2.30
CA LYS A 57 -33.36 -3.11 3.68
C LYS A 57 -34.83 -3.46 3.77
N LEU A 58 -35.69 -2.64 3.20
CA LEU A 58 -37.13 -2.87 3.18
C LEU A 58 -37.51 -4.18 2.49
N LYS A 59 -36.85 -4.49 1.38
CA LYS A 59 -37.02 -5.77 0.67
C LYS A 59 -36.64 -6.98 1.56
N LEU A 60 -35.50 -6.92 2.26
CA LEU A 60 -35.03 -7.99 3.13
C LEU A 60 -35.97 -8.18 4.34
N ALA A 61 -36.41 -7.10 4.96
CA ALA A 61 -37.39 -7.12 6.05
C ALA A 61 -38.72 -7.72 5.60
N PHE A 62 -39.22 -7.34 4.44
CA PHE A 62 -40.47 -7.88 3.87
C PHE A 62 -40.40 -9.36 3.56
N LEU A 63 -39.23 -9.87 3.10
CA LEU A 63 -39.02 -11.28 2.78
C LEU A 63 -38.86 -12.15 4.04
N GLY A 64 -38.84 -11.55 5.24
CA GLY A 64 -38.58 -12.29 6.47
C GLY A 64 -37.16 -12.87 6.54
N VAL A 65 -36.31 -12.49 5.61
CA VAL A 65 -34.87 -12.60 5.77
C VAL A 65 -34.57 -11.61 6.87
N GLY A 66 -34.45 -12.10 8.11
CA GLY A 66 -34.18 -11.25 9.26
C GLY A 66 -33.14 -10.24 8.84
N ILE A 67 -33.35 -8.97 9.16
CA ILE A 67 -32.28 -7.99 9.11
C ILE A 67 -31.30 -8.57 10.14
N MET A 68 -30.44 -9.49 9.70
CA MET A 68 -29.20 -9.69 10.37
C MET A 68 -28.56 -8.34 10.26
N GLU A 69 -28.65 -7.57 11.34
CA GLU A 69 -27.89 -6.34 11.48
C GLU A 69 -26.49 -6.76 11.09
N ASP A 70 -26.07 -6.36 9.87
CA ASP A 70 -24.74 -6.66 9.43
C ASP A 70 -23.82 -5.92 10.39
N SER A 71 -23.35 -6.64 11.38
CA SER A 71 -22.47 -6.13 12.39
C SER A 71 -21.08 -5.90 11.80
N LEU A 72 -20.29 -5.06 12.45
CA LEU A 72 -18.98 -4.66 12.00
C LEU A 72 -18.08 -5.86 11.68
N LEU A 73 -17.96 -6.81 12.60
CA LEU A 73 -17.06 -7.96 12.42
C LEU A 73 -17.59 -8.93 11.36
N LYS A 74 -18.90 -9.07 11.17
CA LYS A 74 -19.46 -9.90 10.10
C LYS A 74 -19.12 -9.34 8.72
N VAL A 75 -19.33 -8.04 8.52
CA VAL A 75 -18.97 -7.37 7.25
C VAL A 75 -17.46 -7.40 7.04
N PHE A 76 -16.67 -7.16 8.08
CA PHE A 76 -15.22 -7.23 8.01
C PHE A 76 -14.73 -8.63 7.63
N LYS A 77 -15.28 -9.67 8.26
CA LYS A 77 -14.96 -11.06 7.95
C LYS A 77 -15.29 -11.40 6.50
N LYS A 78 -16.50 -11.05 6.04
CA LYS A 78 -16.92 -11.26 4.64
C LYS A 78 -15.96 -10.58 3.67
N ASN A 79 -15.60 -9.32 3.94
CA ASN A 79 -14.61 -8.60 3.13
C ASN A 79 -13.26 -9.32 3.11
N ASN A 80 -12.80 -9.85 4.25
CA ASN A 80 -11.55 -10.60 4.32
C ASN A 80 -11.62 -11.92 3.55
N ASP A 81 -12.74 -12.63 3.62
CA ASP A 81 -12.95 -13.88 2.89
C ASP A 81 -12.95 -13.65 1.38
N ASP A 82 -13.61 -12.59 0.91
CA ASP A 82 -13.60 -12.21 -0.51
C ASP A 82 -12.21 -11.72 -0.96
N PHE A 83 -11.49 -10.99 -0.11
CA PHE A 83 -10.10 -10.61 -0.37
C PHE A 83 -9.20 -11.85 -0.50
N GLY A 84 -9.40 -12.85 0.38
CA GLY A 84 -8.67 -14.12 0.32
C GLY A 84 -8.86 -14.86 -1.01
N LYS A 85 -10.08 -14.88 -1.56
CA LYS A 85 -10.36 -15.44 -2.89
C LYS A 85 -9.59 -14.71 -4.00
N MET A 86 -9.53 -13.36 -3.94
CA MET A 86 -8.76 -12.56 -4.90
C MET A 86 -7.25 -12.82 -4.81
N VAL A 87 -6.73 -13.13 -3.60
CA VAL A 87 -5.31 -13.52 -3.44
C VAL A 87 -5.02 -14.84 -4.14
N VAL A 88 -5.91 -15.82 -4.00
CA VAL A 88 -5.77 -17.12 -4.69
C VAL A 88 -5.75 -16.96 -6.22
N GLN A 89 -6.50 -15.99 -6.75
CA GLN A 89 -6.51 -15.65 -8.18
C GLN A 89 -5.32 -14.78 -8.63
N GLY A 90 -4.45 -14.38 -7.70
CA GLY A 90 -3.29 -13.52 -8.01
C GLY A 90 -3.62 -12.04 -8.21
N GLU A 91 -4.87 -11.62 -8.01
CA GLU A 91 -5.31 -10.23 -8.20
C GLU A 91 -4.91 -9.30 -7.05
N ARG A 92 -4.63 -9.88 -5.88
CA ARG A 92 -4.28 -9.15 -4.66
C ARG A 92 -3.08 -9.76 -3.95
N SER A 93 -2.33 -8.94 -3.20
CA SER A 93 -1.15 -9.42 -2.49
C SER A 93 -1.54 -10.10 -1.16
N GLU A 94 -0.90 -11.25 -0.89
CA GLU A 94 -1.04 -12.00 0.36
C GLU A 94 -0.68 -11.15 1.59
N SER A 95 0.36 -10.32 1.49
CA SER A 95 0.78 -9.44 2.60
C SER A 95 -0.26 -8.40 2.99
N THR A 96 -1.06 -7.91 2.02
CA THR A 96 -2.17 -7.00 2.30
C THR A 96 -3.32 -7.75 2.96
N TYR A 97 -3.66 -8.93 2.47
CA TYR A 97 -4.66 -9.81 3.10
C TYR A 97 -4.32 -10.12 4.55
N TYR A 98 -3.07 -10.46 4.82
CA TYR A 98 -2.60 -10.74 6.18
C TYR A 98 -2.77 -9.53 7.12
N LYS A 99 -2.51 -8.32 6.64
CA LYS A 99 -2.77 -7.09 7.40
C LYS A 99 -4.25 -6.93 7.76
N TYR A 100 -5.15 -7.16 6.81
CA TYR A 100 -6.59 -7.10 7.08
C TYR A 100 -7.03 -8.12 8.15
N LYS A 101 -6.45 -9.32 8.15
CA LYS A 101 -6.69 -10.33 9.20
C LYS A 101 -6.19 -9.86 10.57
N ILE A 102 -4.99 -9.27 10.63
CA ILE A 102 -4.46 -8.70 11.89
C ILE A 102 -5.40 -7.62 12.43
N VAL A 103 -5.82 -6.69 11.56
CA VAL A 103 -6.72 -5.60 11.96
C VAL A 103 -8.06 -6.14 12.42
N TYR A 104 -8.64 -7.12 11.73
CA TYR A 104 -9.87 -7.80 12.19
C TYR A 104 -9.72 -8.32 13.62
N ASN A 105 -8.63 -9.02 13.92
CA ASN A 105 -8.38 -9.55 15.25
C ASN A 105 -8.22 -8.45 16.30
N HIS A 106 -7.53 -7.35 15.98
CA HIS A 106 -7.41 -6.20 16.87
C HIS A 106 -8.75 -5.51 17.13
N VAL A 107 -9.60 -5.36 16.11
CA VAL A 107 -10.95 -4.80 16.28
C VAL A 107 -11.82 -5.71 17.14
N ALA A 108 -11.78 -7.03 16.91
CA ALA A 108 -12.53 -8.01 17.73
C ALA A 108 -12.07 -7.97 19.19
N GLU A 109 -10.76 -7.95 19.44
CA GLU A 109 -10.19 -7.84 20.77
C GLU A 109 -10.56 -6.51 21.46
N PHE A 110 -10.50 -5.41 20.73
CA PHE A 110 -10.90 -4.09 21.20
C PHE A 110 -12.38 -4.06 21.61
N ILE A 111 -13.29 -4.56 20.77
CA ILE A 111 -14.72 -4.62 21.08
C ILE A 111 -14.94 -5.45 22.34
N LYS A 112 -14.28 -6.61 22.46
CA LYS A 112 -14.41 -7.48 23.61
C LYS A 112 -13.89 -6.87 24.90
N SER A 113 -12.72 -6.22 24.85
CA SER A 113 -12.09 -5.62 26.02
C SER A 113 -12.79 -4.36 26.49
N ARG A 114 -13.22 -3.49 25.56
CA ARG A 114 -13.76 -2.16 25.88
C ARG A 114 -15.27 -2.17 26.08
N TYR A 115 -16.01 -2.94 25.26
CA TYR A 115 -17.47 -2.94 25.25
C TYR A 115 -18.07 -4.21 25.82
N HIS A 116 -17.25 -5.23 26.16
CA HIS A 116 -17.67 -6.53 26.69
C HIS A 116 -18.69 -7.25 25.78
N ARG A 117 -18.51 -7.09 24.46
CA ARG A 117 -19.36 -7.68 23.41
C ARG A 117 -18.50 -8.49 22.44
N ASP A 118 -19.15 -9.40 21.70
CA ASP A 118 -18.47 -10.18 20.66
C ASP A 118 -18.50 -9.47 19.31
N ASP A 119 -19.40 -8.50 19.09
CA ASP A 119 -19.52 -7.70 17.87
C ASP A 119 -20.34 -6.43 18.15
N MET A 120 -20.34 -5.46 17.18
CA MET A 120 -21.11 -4.22 17.27
C MET A 120 -21.90 -3.97 15.98
N ALA A 121 -23.14 -3.47 16.11
CA ALA A 121 -23.93 -3.03 14.97
C ALA A 121 -23.39 -1.72 14.40
N PHE A 122 -23.41 -1.55 13.07
CA PHE A 122 -22.94 -0.32 12.42
C PHE A 122 -23.62 0.96 12.91
N ARG A 123 -24.90 0.88 13.31
CA ARG A 123 -25.66 2.02 13.85
C ARG A 123 -25.13 2.54 15.19
N GLU A 124 -24.39 1.71 15.94
CA GLU A 124 -23.80 2.06 17.23
C GLU A 124 -22.40 2.68 17.07
N LEU A 125 -21.84 2.63 15.87
CA LEU A 125 -20.51 3.16 15.60
C LEU A 125 -20.54 4.67 15.44
N THR A 126 -19.66 5.33 16.16
CA THR A 126 -19.43 6.78 16.11
C THR A 126 -17.97 7.08 15.79
N CYS A 127 -17.65 8.35 15.57
CA CYS A 127 -16.27 8.76 15.42
C CYS A 127 -15.42 8.47 16.67
N ASP A 128 -16.03 8.42 17.86
CA ASP A 128 -15.32 8.09 19.09
C ASP A 128 -14.87 6.64 19.12
N PHE A 129 -15.60 5.72 18.48
CA PHE A 129 -15.18 4.34 18.37
C PHE A 129 -13.80 4.18 17.69
N ILE A 130 -13.57 4.87 16.57
CA ILE A 130 -12.27 4.79 15.89
C ILE A 130 -11.17 5.54 16.64
N ARG A 131 -11.50 6.61 17.37
CA ARG A 131 -10.56 7.32 18.27
C ARG A 131 -10.16 6.46 19.46
N GLU A 132 -11.09 5.74 20.07
CA GLU A 132 -10.80 4.79 21.15
C GLU A 132 -10.01 3.58 20.64
N PHE A 133 -10.28 3.12 19.41
CA PHE A 133 -9.49 2.07 18.76
C PHE A 133 -8.05 2.55 18.45
N ASP A 134 -7.87 3.79 17.98
CA ASP A 134 -6.54 4.42 17.85
C ASP A 134 -5.80 4.42 19.19
N PHE A 135 -6.46 4.85 20.26
CA PHE A 135 -5.89 4.86 21.61
C PHE A 135 -5.49 3.46 22.07
N PHE A 136 -6.37 2.46 21.88
CA PHE A 136 -6.08 1.05 22.17
C PHE A 136 -4.83 0.55 21.39
N LEU A 137 -4.73 0.88 20.12
CA LEU A 137 -3.56 0.51 19.31
C LEU A 137 -2.27 1.13 19.85
N ARG A 138 -2.31 2.38 20.32
CA ARG A 138 -1.13 3.08 20.88
C ARG A 138 -0.73 2.54 22.24
N ILE A 139 -1.67 2.40 23.14
CA ILE A 139 -1.40 2.10 24.55
C ILE A 139 -1.29 0.59 24.78
N ASP A 140 -2.32 -0.17 24.39
CA ASP A 140 -2.36 -1.61 24.69
C ASP A 140 -1.50 -2.43 23.71
N LYS A 141 -1.48 -2.03 22.42
CA LYS A 141 -0.69 -2.71 21.39
C LYS A 141 0.68 -2.07 21.13
N LYS A 142 0.98 -0.93 21.77
CA LYS A 142 2.25 -0.20 21.63
C LYS A 142 2.63 0.09 20.18
N CYS A 143 1.63 0.34 19.34
CA CYS A 143 1.82 0.63 17.92
C CYS A 143 2.42 2.03 17.73
N THR A 144 3.35 2.15 16.78
CA THR A 144 3.84 3.46 16.33
C THR A 144 2.76 4.20 15.54
N HIS A 145 2.89 5.52 15.40
CA HIS A 145 1.92 6.36 14.70
C HIS A 145 1.58 5.82 13.30
N ASN A 146 2.58 5.47 12.50
CA ASN A 146 2.36 4.94 11.15
C ASN A 146 1.72 3.54 11.14
N THR A 147 1.97 2.73 12.18
CA THR A 147 1.29 1.44 12.34
C THR A 147 -0.18 1.65 12.69
N VAL A 148 -0.51 2.63 13.54
CA VAL A 148 -1.90 3.01 13.83
C VAL A 148 -2.61 3.44 12.55
N TRP A 149 -2.01 4.32 11.75
CA TRP A 149 -2.56 4.71 10.45
C TRP A 149 -2.83 3.49 9.55
N VAL A 150 -1.86 2.58 9.43
CA VAL A 150 -2.00 1.34 8.63
C VAL A 150 -3.14 0.45 9.15
N TYR A 151 -3.42 0.43 10.46
CA TYR A 151 -4.42 -0.44 11.08
C TYR A 151 -5.81 0.19 11.16
N THR A 152 -5.92 1.52 11.19
CA THR A 152 -7.21 2.21 11.13
C THR A 152 -7.80 2.24 9.72
N MET A 153 -6.97 2.25 8.67
CA MET A 153 -7.45 2.29 7.28
C MET A 153 -8.35 1.11 6.86
N PRO A 154 -8.06 -0.16 7.19
CA PRO A 154 -8.98 -1.27 6.92
C PRO A 154 -10.33 -1.13 7.62
N LEU A 155 -10.35 -0.63 8.86
CA LEU A 155 -11.59 -0.38 9.59
C LEU A 155 -12.42 0.72 8.90
N TYR A 156 -11.80 1.83 8.52
CA TYR A 156 -12.42 2.90 7.75
C TYR A 156 -13.02 2.37 6.44
N ARG A 157 -12.27 1.52 5.72
CA ARG A 157 -12.69 0.91 4.46
C ARG A 157 -13.91 -0.01 4.62
N VAL A 158 -13.98 -0.77 5.71
CA VAL A 158 -15.14 -1.62 6.00
C VAL A 158 -16.39 -0.79 6.24
N ALA A 159 -16.28 0.37 6.91
CA ALA A 159 -17.40 1.31 7.05
C ALA A 159 -17.82 1.90 5.69
N GLU A 160 -16.88 2.22 4.79
CA GLU A 160 -17.21 2.62 3.41
C GLU A 160 -17.99 1.52 2.65
N ILE A 161 -17.60 0.26 2.83
CA ILE A 161 -18.31 -0.88 2.24
C ILE A 161 -19.73 -0.96 2.79
N ALA A 162 -19.92 -0.73 4.09
CA ALA A 162 -21.24 -0.69 4.69
C ALA A 162 -22.13 0.43 4.12
N VAL A 163 -21.57 1.62 3.86
CA VAL A 163 -22.28 2.72 3.16
C VAL A 163 -22.66 2.29 1.75
N LYS A 164 -21.72 1.75 0.96
CA LYS A 164 -21.97 1.30 -0.42
C LYS A 164 -23.05 0.21 -0.52
N ASN A 165 -23.12 -0.63 0.49
CA ASN A 165 -24.13 -1.69 0.58
C ASN A 165 -25.46 -1.20 1.17
N GLY A 166 -25.59 0.08 1.51
CA GLY A 166 -26.80 0.68 2.05
C GLY A 166 -27.12 0.24 3.50
N LEU A 167 -26.14 -0.27 4.25
CA LEU A 167 -26.30 -0.66 5.65
C LEU A 167 -26.37 0.58 6.57
N ILE A 168 -25.59 1.60 6.24
CA ILE A 168 -25.58 2.90 6.92
C ILE A 168 -25.60 4.03 5.89
N ARG A 169 -26.08 5.22 6.31
CA ARG A 169 -26.22 6.39 5.44
C ARG A 169 -24.89 7.07 5.12
N LYS A 170 -24.02 7.18 6.10
CA LYS A 170 -22.69 7.80 6.00
C LYS A 170 -21.65 7.03 6.79
N ASN A 171 -20.40 7.23 6.45
CA ASN A 171 -19.31 6.61 7.20
C ASN A 171 -19.19 7.26 8.60
N PRO A 172 -19.37 6.50 9.70
CA PRO A 172 -19.27 7.05 11.06
C PRO A 172 -17.88 7.58 11.40
N PHE A 173 -16.87 7.27 10.60
CA PHE A 173 -15.47 7.64 10.80
C PHE A 173 -15.00 8.78 9.91
N GLU A 174 -15.91 9.47 9.18
CA GLU A 174 -15.53 10.51 8.20
C GLU A 174 -14.77 11.69 8.83
N ASP A 175 -15.08 12.01 10.11
CA ASP A 175 -14.42 13.09 10.86
C ASP A 175 -13.14 12.62 11.60
N TYR A 176 -12.68 11.38 11.36
CA TYR A 176 -11.43 10.89 11.92
C TYR A 176 -10.29 11.12 10.94
N GLU A 177 -9.40 12.03 11.31
CA GLU A 177 -8.24 12.38 10.51
C GLU A 177 -6.96 11.78 11.12
N ILE A 178 -6.27 11.00 10.33
CA ILE A 178 -4.92 10.52 10.62
C ILE A 178 -4.13 10.49 9.32
N SER A 179 -2.94 11.06 9.33
CA SER A 179 -2.01 11.05 8.19
C SER A 179 -0.76 10.27 8.53
N MET A 180 -0.11 9.73 7.51
CA MET A 180 1.17 9.09 7.67
C MET A 180 2.24 10.15 7.95
N LYS A 181 3.02 9.97 9.02
CA LYS A 181 4.19 10.80 9.27
C LYS A 181 5.34 10.37 8.36
N GLU A 182 6.00 11.34 7.76
CA GLU A 182 7.23 11.08 7.04
C GLU A 182 8.29 10.55 8.01
N ASN A 183 8.88 9.43 7.66
CA ASN A 183 10.05 8.89 8.36
C ASN A 183 11.27 9.22 7.51
N ASP A 184 12.23 9.92 8.09
CA ASP A 184 13.54 10.02 7.50
C ASP A 184 14.13 8.60 7.45
N ARG A 185 14.49 8.17 6.26
CA ARG A 185 15.06 6.84 6.05
C ARG A 185 16.55 6.99 5.92
N SER A 186 17.30 6.25 6.74
CA SER A 186 18.75 6.22 6.65
C SER A 186 19.20 5.65 5.30
N TYR A 187 20.29 6.17 4.83
CA TYR A 187 21.04 5.70 3.68
C TYR A 187 22.53 5.63 4.07
N LEU A 188 23.31 4.89 3.30
CA LEU A 188 24.75 4.85 3.48
C LEU A 188 25.43 5.86 2.56
N LEU A 189 26.51 6.46 3.04
CA LEU A 189 27.36 7.29 2.22
C LEU A 189 28.15 6.40 1.25
N LYS A 190 28.70 7.00 0.18
CA LYS A 190 29.50 6.30 -0.83
C LYS A 190 30.69 5.57 -0.19
N GLU A 191 31.36 6.22 0.74
CA GLU A 191 32.51 5.68 1.48
C GLU A 191 32.12 4.44 2.30
N ASN A 192 30.90 4.41 2.86
CA ASN A 192 30.40 3.22 3.57
C ASN A 192 30.15 2.05 2.61
N VAL A 193 29.65 2.33 1.40
CA VAL A 193 29.45 1.30 0.37
C VAL A 193 30.79 0.77 -0.13
N GLU A 194 31.78 1.62 -0.32
CA GLU A 194 33.16 1.25 -0.66
C GLU A 194 33.78 0.39 0.43
N SER A 195 33.64 0.78 1.69
CA SER A 195 34.13 -0.02 2.85
C SER A 195 33.46 -1.39 2.88
N LEU A 196 32.15 -1.48 2.64
CA LEU A 196 31.44 -2.75 2.53
C LEU A 196 31.97 -3.61 1.37
N LEU A 197 32.16 -3.00 0.19
CA LEU A 197 32.70 -3.71 -1.00
C LEU A 197 34.06 -4.36 -0.73
N LEU A 198 34.94 -3.63 -0.06
CA LEU A 198 36.32 -4.07 0.23
C LEU A 198 36.44 -4.96 1.47
N HIS A 199 35.37 -5.01 2.29
CA HIS A 199 35.38 -5.78 3.53
C HIS A 199 35.45 -7.29 3.29
N ASN A 200 36.32 -7.98 4.03
CA ASN A 200 36.34 -9.43 4.08
C ASN A 200 35.58 -9.90 5.34
N PRO A 201 34.35 -10.43 5.19
CA PRO A 201 33.50 -10.75 6.33
C PRO A 201 34.11 -11.83 7.24
N SER A 202 33.87 -11.72 8.54
CA SER A 202 34.30 -12.71 9.54
C SER A 202 33.74 -14.12 9.30
N LYS A 203 32.61 -14.22 8.59
CA LYS A 203 31.91 -15.48 8.28
C LYS A 203 31.56 -15.56 6.79
N GLN A 204 31.83 -16.71 6.19
CA GLN A 204 31.60 -16.96 4.77
C GLN A 204 30.12 -16.75 4.36
N ASN A 205 29.16 -17.06 5.23
CA ASN A 205 27.73 -16.83 4.93
C ASN A 205 27.31 -15.36 4.93
N TYR A 206 28.16 -14.44 5.35
CA TYR A 206 27.92 -12.99 5.24
C TYR A 206 28.35 -12.47 3.88
N GLU A 207 29.23 -13.14 3.17
CA GLU A 207 29.78 -12.70 1.89
C GLU A 207 28.68 -12.52 0.82
N ILE A 208 27.83 -13.54 0.66
CA ILE A 208 26.69 -13.44 -0.28
C ILE A 208 25.78 -12.25 0.06
N VAL A 209 25.51 -12.03 1.35
CA VAL A 209 24.61 -10.94 1.78
C VAL A 209 25.27 -9.58 1.55
N LYS A 210 26.58 -9.45 1.80
CA LYS A 210 27.37 -8.26 1.47
C LYS A 210 27.28 -7.94 -0.02
N ASP A 211 27.56 -8.93 -0.87
CA ASP A 211 27.57 -8.75 -2.31
C ASP A 211 26.17 -8.39 -2.85
N LEU A 212 25.10 -9.04 -2.36
CA LEU A 212 23.72 -8.70 -2.72
C LEU A 212 23.31 -7.30 -2.24
N PHE A 213 23.80 -6.87 -1.08
CA PHE A 213 23.53 -5.54 -0.56
C PHE A 213 24.23 -4.46 -1.39
N VAL A 214 25.53 -4.65 -1.70
CA VAL A 214 26.29 -3.76 -2.59
C VAL A 214 25.66 -3.75 -3.99
N PHE A 215 25.25 -4.91 -4.51
CA PHE A 215 24.53 -5.00 -5.78
C PHE A 215 23.26 -4.15 -5.77
N SER A 216 22.48 -4.21 -4.69
CA SER A 216 21.29 -3.37 -4.50
C SER A 216 21.64 -1.88 -4.42
N CYS A 217 22.74 -1.50 -3.73
CA CYS A 217 23.23 -0.12 -3.66
C CYS A 217 23.65 0.45 -5.04
N LEU A 218 24.02 -0.41 -5.97
CA LEU A 218 24.49 -0.01 -7.29
C LEU A 218 23.49 -0.22 -8.44
N THR A 219 22.39 -0.92 -8.18
CA THR A 219 21.33 -1.17 -9.19
C THR A 219 19.96 -0.64 -8.79
N GLY A 220 19.76 -0.34 -7.50
CA GLY A 220 18.48 0.10 -6.96
C GLY A 220 17.40 -0.99 -6.89
N LEU A 221 17.72 -2.24 -7.25
CA LEU A 221 16.79 -3.36 -7.16
C LEU A 221 16.44 -3.67 -5.70
N SER A 222 15.17 -3.97 -5.44
CA SER A 222 14.75 -4.39 -4.10
C SER A 222 15.13 -5.85 -3.84
N TYR A 223 15.12 -6.27 -2.56
CA TYR A 223 15.36 -7.65 -2.17
C TYR A 223 14.60 -8.68 -3.02
N ILE A 224 13.31 -8.42 -3.25
CA ILE A 224 12.45 -9.37 -3.98
C ILE A 224 12.77 -9.38 -5.48
N ASP A 225 13.11 -8.23 -6.05
CA ASP A 225 13.49 -8.12 -7.46
C ASP A 225 14.83 -8.86 -7.70
N ILE A 226 15.79 -8.75 -6.76
CA ILE A 226 17.05 -9.50 -6.82
C ILE A 226 16.81 -11.00 -6.66
N LYS A 227 15.93 -11.40 -5.73
CA LYS A 227 15.59 -12.82 -5.51
C LYS A 227 14.99 -13.47 -6.74
N GLN A 228 14.27 -12.71 -7.57
CA GLN A 228 13.63 -13.19 -8.79
C GLN A 228 14.45 -12.93 -10.06
N LEU A 229 15.63 -12.31 -9.95
CA LEU A 229 16.44 -11.95 -11.09
C LEU A 229 16.98 -13.21 -11.77
N LYS A 230 16.71 -13.31 -13.07
CA LYS A 230 17.10 -14.43 -13.93
C LYS A 230 18.16 -14.01 -14.95
N SER A 231 18.88 -14.99 -15.48
CA SER A 231 19.85 -14.77 -16.56
C SER A 231 19.22 -14.08 -17.78
N THR A 232 17.98 -14.42 -18.09
CA THR A 232 17.20 -13.80 -19.18
C THR A 232 16.90 -12.32 -18.99
N ASN A 233 17.01 -11.80 -17.76
CA ASN A 233 16.84 -10.37 -17.49
C ASN A 233 18.09 -9.55 -17.81
N ILE A 234 19.26 -10.18 -18.03
CA ILE A 234 20.48 -9.52 -18.41
C ILE A 234 20.62 -9.57 -19.92
N GLN A 235 20.61 -8.41 -20.56
CA GLN A 235 20.61 -8.32 -22.02
C GLN A 235 21.54 -7.20 -22.46
N SER A 236 22.29 -7.44 -23.56
CA SER A 236 22.97 -6.35 -24.27
C SER A 236 21.92 -5.48 -24.95
N PHE A 237 22.02 -4.17 -24.79
CA PHE A 237 21.02 -3.23 -25.26
C PHE A 237 21.58 -2.28 -26.33
N PHE A 238 20.80 -1.29 -26.78
CA PHE A 238 21.08 -0.42 -27.91
C PHE A 238 22.44 0.32 -27.85
N ASP A 239 23.00 0.49 -26.67
CA ASP A 239 24.27 1.19 -26.41
C ASP A 239 25.47 0.22 -26.29
N GLY A 240 25.29 -1.06 -26.60
CA GLY A 240 26.32 -2.09 -26.50
C GLY A 240 26.70 -2.50 -25.08
N HIS A 241 25.98 -2.00 -24.08
CA HIS A 241 26.20 -2.36 -22.67
C HIS A 241 25.16 -3.37 -22.17
N ASP A 242 25.50 -4.05 -21.09
CA ASP A 242 24.59 -4.96 -20.43
C ASP A 242 23.62 -4.19 -19.53
N TRP A 243 22.35 -4.54 -19.64
CA TRP A 243 21.28 -3.95 -18.87
C TRP A 243 20.50 -5.03 -18.12
N ILE A 244 20.01 -4.67 -16.94
CA ILE A 244 18.94 -5.40 -16.29
C ILE A 244 17.62 -4.87 -16.88
N ILE A 245 16.90 -5.73 -17.61
CA ILE A 245 15.58 -5.43 -18.15
C ILE A 245 14.57 -6.26 -17.37
N SER A 246 13.79 -5.62 -16.52
CA SER A 246 12.87 -6.30 -15.62
C SER A 246 11.60 -5.47 -15.37
N ARG A 247 10.62 -6.10 -14.74
CA ARG A 247 9.45 -5.41 -14.19
C ARG A 247 9.43 -5.60 -12.69
N ARG A 248 9.14 -4.55 -11.98
CA ARG A 248 9.12 -4.55 -10.54
C ARG A 248 7.95 -5.36 -10.00
N GLN A 249 8.20 -6.35 -9.15
CA GLN A 249 7.16 -7.24 -8.63
C GLN A 249 6.02 -6.49 -7.92
N LYS A 250 6.34 -5.44 -7.15
CA LYS A 250 5.35 -4.71 -6.33
C LYS A 250 4.42 -3.81 -7.15
N SER A 251 4.89 -3.22 -8.25
CA SER A 251 4.17 -2.18 -8.99
C SER A 251 3.92 -2.52 -10.45
N ASP A 252 4.50 -3.62 -10.94
CA ASP A 252 4.53 -4.05 -12.33
C ASP A 252 5.02 -2.96 -13.31
N VAL A 253 5.85 -2.05 -12.81
CA VAL A 253 6.48 -0.99 -13.62
C VAL A 253 7.82 -1.48 -14.14
N ALA A 254 8.13 -1.17 -15.40
CA ALA A 254 9.44 -1.45 -15.99
C ALA A 254 10.56 -0.80 -15.16
N SER A 255 11.62 -1.55 -14.91
CA SER A 255 12.82 -1.15 -14.19
C SER A 255 14.03 -1.59 -15.02
N ASN A 256 14.59 -0.67 -15.76
CA ASN A 256 15.71 -0.93 -16.64
C ASN A 256 16.94 -0.21 -16.08
N VAL A 257 17.98 -0.98 -15.79
CA VAL A 257 19.19 -0.46 -15.16
C VAL A 257 20.41 -0.91 -15.95
N ARG A 258 21.20 0.06 -16.44
CA ARG A 258 22.48 -0.23 -17.06
C ARG A 258 23.44 -0.75 -16.01
N LEU A 259 24.09 -1.88 -16.26
CA LEU A 259 25.04 -2.48 -15.36
C LEU A 259 26.41 -1.77 -15.43
N MET A 260 26.87 -1.34 -14.27
CA MET A 260 28.24 -0.91 -14.07
C MET A 260 29.15 -2.14 -13.85
N GLU A 261 30.45 -1.95 -13.81
CA GLU A 261 31.43 -3.05 -13.72
C GLU A 261 31.32 -3.87 -12.43
N ILE A 262 31.10 -3.21 -11.28
CA ILE A 262 30.98 -3.92 -9.99
C ILE A 262 29.77 -4.88 -9.97
N PRO A 263 28.55 -4.46 -10.32
CA PRO A 263 27.42 -5.37 -10.46
C PRO A 263 27.67 -6.53 -11.43
N LYS A 264 28.37 -6.30 -12.56
CA LYS A 264 28.71 -7.37 -13.51
C LYS A 264 29.61 -8.42 -12.86
N ARG A 265 30.66 -8.00 -12.14
CA ARG A 265 31.56 -8.91 -11.43
C ARG A 265 30.84 -9.69 -10.34
N ILE A 266 29.90 -9.07 -9.63
CA ILE A 266 29.06 -9.76 -8.65
C ILE A 266 28.21 -10.84 -9.34
N ILE A 267 27.57 -10.54 -10.48
CA ILE A 267 26.83 -11.52 -11.25
C ILE A 267 27.72 -12.70 -11.66
N GLU A 268 28.88 -12.43 -12.23
CA GLU A 268 29.81 -13.47 -12.69
C GLU A 268 30.32 -14.34 -11.55
N LYS A 269 30.57 -13.78 -10.35
CA LYS A 269 30.96 -14.53 -9.14
C LYS A 269 29.95 -15.60 -8.76
N TYR A 270 28.65 -15.37 -8.96
CA TYR A 270 27.58 -16.30 -8.59
C TYR A 270 27.03 -17.14 -9.76
N LYS A 271 27.60 -17.00 -10.94
CA LYS A 271 27.20 -17.77 -12.13
C LYS A 271 27.36 -19.26 -11.88
N GLY A 272 26.30 -20.03 -12.15
CA GLY A 272 26.31 -21.48 -11.96
C GLY A 272 26.18 -21.94 -10.49
N THR A 273 26.01 -21.04 -9.52
CA THR A 273 25.83 -21.42 -8.11
C THR A 273 24.41 -21.85 -7.77
N THR A 274 23.44 -21.53 -8.64
CA THR A 274 22.02 -21.85 -8.47
C THR A 274 21.61 -23.00 -9.40
N ARG A 275 20.69 -23.85 -8.95
CA ARG A 275 20.16 -24.95 -9.78
C ARG A 275 19.07 -24.49 -10.75
N ASN A 276 18.51 -23.31 -10.51
CA ASN A 276 17.47 -22.70 -11.33
C ASN A 276 18.06 -21.58 -12.17
N ASP A 277 17.29 -21.00 -13.07
CA ASP A 277 17.65 -19.83 -13.89
C ASP A 277 17.90 -18.53 -13.10
N SER A 278 17.78 -18.58 -11.76
CA SER A 278 18.09 -17.45 -10.87
C SER A 278 19.59 -17.14 -10.86
N ILE A 279 19.97 -15.86 -10.88
CA ILE A 279 21.37 -15.42 -10.86
C ILE A 279 22.00 -15.68 -9.49
N PHE A 280 21.25 -15.40 -8.40
CA PHE A 280 21.79 -15.42 -7.05
C PHE A 280 21.09 -16.43 -6.13
N PRO A 281 21.85 -17.12 -5.24
CA PRO A 281 21.27 -17.94 -4.18
C PRO A 281 20.84 -17.07 -2.98
N VAL A 282 19.76 -16.30 -3.13
CA VAL A 282 19.34 -15.26 -2.16
C VAL A 282 18.76 -15.88 -0.89
N PRO A 283 19.37 -15.65 0.30
CA PRO A 283 18.81 -16.08 1.57
C PRO A 283 17.49 -15.39 1.89
N THR A 284 16.78 -15.83 2.93
CA THR A 284 15.53 -15.14 3.35
C THR A 284 15.79 -13.70 3.78
N ASN A 285 14.81 -12.82 3.60
CA ASN A 285 14.95 -11.40 3.96
C ASN A 285 15.33 -11.18 5.43
N LYS A 286 14.82 -12.05 6.32
CA LYS A 286 15.18 -12.02 7.75
C LYS A 286 16.67 -12.30 7.97
N ILE A 287 17.22 -13.31 7.28
CA ILE A 287 18.64 -13.64 7.33
C ILE A 287 19.45 -12.50 6.74
N CYS A 288 19.09 -12.00 5.55
CA CYS A 288 19.77 -10.86 4.94
C CYS A 288 19.87 -9.67 5.90
N ASN A 289 18.74 -9.25 6.49
CA ASN A 289 18.73 -8.11 7.41
C ASN A 289 19.55 -8.36 8.68
N SER A 290 19.57 -9.59 9.19
CA SER A 290 20.40 -9.96 10.34
C SER A 290 21.91 -9.92 10.03
N HIS A 291 22.31 -10.38 8.83
CA HIS A 291 23.70 -10.39 8.41
C HIS A 291 24.19 -8.99 8.04
N ILE A 292 23.35 -8.16 7.37
CA ILE A 292 23.68 -6.75 7.11
C ILE A 292 23.97 -6.01 8.42
N ASP A 293 23.13 -6.20 9.43
CA ASP A 293 23.31 -5.59 10.75
C ASP A 293 24.69 -5.95 11.36
N LYS A 294 25.12 -7.22 11.21
CA LYS A 294 26.43 -7.67 11.66
C LYS A 294 27.58 -7.06 10.85
N LEU A 295 27.46 -7.01 9.53
CA LEU A 295 28.45 -6.38 8.65
C LEU A 295 28.65 -4.90 8.96
N ILE A 296 27.57 -4.16 9.21
CA ILE A 296 27.62 -2.75 9.60
C ILE A 296 28.33 -2.58 10.96
N GLN A 297 28.07 -3.50 11.91
CA GLN A 297 28.77 -3.50 13.21
C GLN A 297 30.26 -3.85 13.05
N GLU A 298 30.63 -4.85 12.23
CA GLU A 298 32.04 -5.21 11.94
C GLU A 298 32.82 -4.03 11.37
N LEU A 299 32.17 -3.18 10.56
CA LEU A 299 32.78 -2.00 9.95
C LEU A 299 32.74 -0.75 10.85
N GLY A 300 32.08 -0.81 12.00
CA GLY A 300 31.93 0.36 12.88
C GLY A 300 31.10 1.50 12.24
N ILE A 301 30.28 1.20 11.24
CA ILE A 301 29.46 2.22 10.57
C ILE A 301 28.30 2.63 11.49
N VAL A 302 28.29 3.91 11.87
CA VAL A 302 27.23 4.48 12.71
C VAL A 302 26.11 5.04 11.83
N THR A 303 24.88 4.61 12.10
CA THR A 303 23.67 5.07 11.41
C THR A 303 22.57 5.38 12.43
N GLU A 304 21.74 6.40 12.15
CA GLU A 304 20.63 6.78 13.03
C GLU A 304 19.58 5.67 13.19
N GLN A 305 19.40 4.87 12.16
CA GLN A 305 18.43 3.78 12.14
C GLN A 305 19.11 2.48 11.71
N LYS A 306 18.50 1.37 12.12
CA LYS A 306 18.96 0.05 11.72
C LYS A 306 19.01 -0.10 10.20
N VAL A 307 20.18 -0.50 9.69
CA VAL A 307 20.38 -0.79 8.27
C VAL A 307 19.67 -2.10 7.91
N THR A 308 18.88 -2.04 6.87
CA THR A 308 18.14 -3.18 6.33
C THR A 308 18.37 -3.28 4.83
N PHE A 309 17.99 -4.39 4.20
CA PHE A 309 18.12 -4.53 2.74
C PHE A 309 17.42 -3.41 1.97
N HIS A 310 16.37 -2.82 2.54
CA HIS A 310 15.70 -1.68 1.93
C HIS A 310 16.55 -0.40 1.96
N THR A 311 17.45 -0.27 2.94
CA THR A 311 18.42 0.83 3.02
C THR A 311 19.33 0.87 1.79
N ALA A 312 19.72 -0.28 1.20
CA ALA A 312 20.52 -0.31 -0.02
C ALA A 312 19.84 0.44 -1.18
N ARG A 313 18.55 0.24 -1.34
CA ARG A 313 17.77 0.96 -2.37
C ARG A 313 17.65 2.46 -2.08
N HIS A 314 17.57 2.88 -0.82
CA HIS A 314 17.65 4.29 -0.44
C HIS A 314 19.03 4.86 -0.73
N THR A 315 20.09 4.09 -0.42
CA THR A 315 21.48 4.44 -0.75
C THR A 315 21.65 4.65 -2.25
N PHE A 316 21.13 3.74 -3.10
CA PHE A 316 21.13 3.95 -4.54
C PHE A 316 20.46 5.26 -4.93
N GLY A 317 19.26 5.51 -4.43
CA GLY A 317 18.49 6.71 -4.75
C GLY A 317 19.23 7.99 -4.40
N THR A 318 19.74 8.09 -3.18
CA THR A 318 20.47 9.28 -2.68
C THR A 318 21.83 9.43 -3.35
N MET A 319 22.62 8.36 -3.45
CA MET A 319 23.96 8.39 -4.01
C MET A 319 23.95 8.80 -5.49
N PHE A 320 23.08 8.19 -6.31
CA PHE A 320 23.01 8.49 -7.75
C PHE A 320 22.45 9.89 -8.01
N LEU A 321 21.49 10.35 -7.20
CA LEU A 321 21.00 11.72 -7.29
C LEU A 321 22.11 12.74 -6.93
N THR A 322 22.91 12.46 -5.91
CA THR A 322 24.06 13.30 -5.51
C THR A 322 25.14 13.33 -6.58
N GLU A 323 25.34 12.23 -7.32
CA GLU A 323 26.27 12.17 -8.46
C GLU A 323 25.69 12.74 -9.76
N GLY A 324 24.52 13.36 -9.73
CA GLY A 324 23.95 14.13 -10.84
C GLY A 324 23.00 13.37 -11.77
N VAL A 325 22.58 12.13 -11.42
CA VAL A 325 21.56 11.44 -12.19
C VAL A 325 20.22 12.17 -12.05
N PRO A 326 19.56 12.56 -13.16
CA PRO A 326 18.26 13.22 -13.10
C PRO A 326 17.21 12.40 -12.37
N LEU A 327 16.31 13.06 -11.64
CA LEU A 327 15.28 12.42 -10.83
C LEU A 327 14.35 11.52 -11.65
N GLU A 328 14.04 11.93 -12.89
CA GLU A 328 13.22 11.19 -13.84
C GLU A 328 13.87 9.88 -14.26
N SER A 329 15.17 9.92 -14.56
CA SER A 329 15.96 8.73 -14.90
C SER A 329 16.05 7.79 -13.72
N LEU A 330 16.33 8.32 -12.52
CA LEU A 330 16.37 7.57 -11.29
C LEU A 330 15.01 6.89 -11.00
N SER A 331 13.90 7.62 -11.19
CA SER A 331 12.55 7.09 -11.02
C SER A 331 12.27 5.89 -11.93
N LYS A 332 12.67 5.96 -13.19
CA LYS A 332 12.57 4.86 -14.17
C LYS A 332 13.45 3.67 -13.79
N MET A 333 14.73 3.92 -13.44
CA MET A 333 15.65 2.87 -13.00
C MET A 333 15.09 2.13 -11.78
N MET A 334 14.49 2.85 -10.84
CA MET A 334 13.88 2.28 -9.64
C MET A 334 12.48 1.68 -9.90
N GLY A 335 11.88 1.83 -11.06
CA GLY A 335 10.54 1.33 -11.38
C GLY A 335 9.46 1.93 -10.47
N HIS A 336 9.51 3.24 -10.22
CA HIS A 336 8.47 3.96 -9.49
C HIS A 336 7.32 4.34 -10.43
N LYS A 337 6.09 4.10 -10.00
CA LYS A 337 4.89 4.48 -10.76
C LYS A 337 4.69 5.99 -10.80
N ASN A 338 5.01 6.66 -9.69
CA ASN A 338 4.90 8.12 -9.53
C ASN A 338 6.26 8.68 -9.12
N ILE A 339 6.65 9.78 -9.74
CA ILE A 339 7.91 10.47 -9.46
C ILE A 339 7.98 10.96 -7.99
N SER A 340 6.84 11.28 -7.38
CA SER A 340 6.74 11.66 -5.97
C SER A 340 7.35 10.59 -5.02
N THR A 341 7.33 9.32 -5.42
CA THR A 341 8.02 8.26 -4.66
C THR A 341 9.55 8.39 -4.70
N THR A 342 10.08 9.05 -5.74
CA THR A 342 11.52 9.30 -5.91
C THR A 342 11.93 10.61 -5.25
N GLN A 343 11.01 11.56 -5.11
CA GLN A 343 11.26 12.87 -4.47
C GLN A 343 11.69 12.75 -3.00
N ILE A 344 11.42 11.62 -2.33
CA ILE A 344 11.95 11.35 -0.99
C ILE A 344 13.49 11.37 -0.94
N TYR A 345 14.16 11.06 -2.07
CA TYR A 345 15.62 11.13 -2.21
C TYR A 345 16.10 12.54 -2.56
N ALA A 346 15.19 13.38 -3.05
CA ALA A 346 15.44 14.77 -3.41
C ALA A 346 15.45 15.73 -2.19
N LYS A 347 15.49 15.21 -0.95
CA LYS A 347 15.96 16.00 0.20
C LYS A 347 17.42 16.35 -0.13
N ILE A 348 17.54 17.48 -0.86
CA ILE A 348 18.78 17.94 -1.49
C ILE A 348 19.80 18.09 -0.36
N THR A 349 20.81 17.23 -0.37
CA THR A 349 21.91 17.37 0.56
C THR A 349 22.65 18.68 0.25
N SER A 350 23.18 19.34 1.26
CA SER A 350 24.04 20.54 1.07
C SER A 350 25.20 20.24 0.09
N GLN A 351 25.67 19.00 0.06
CA GLN A 351 26.68 18.53 -0.90
C GLN A 351 26.19 18.57 -2.34
N LYS A 352 24.92 18.20 -2.61
CA LYS A 352 24.36 18.28 -3.96
C LYS A 352 24.23 19.75 -4.41
N ILE A 353 23.74 20.62 -3.52
CA ILE A 353 23.65 22.06 -3.82
C ILE A 353 25.03 22.61 -4.14
N SER A 354 26.06 22.29 -3.34
CA SER A 354 27.42 22.72 -3.58
C SER A 354 27.94 22.27 -4.94
N LYS A 355 27.82 20.98 -5.28
CA LYS A 355 28.24 20.44 -6.58
C LYS A 355 27.51 21.09 -7.75
N ASP A 356 26.20 21.31 -7.62
CA ASP A 356 25.42 21.95 -8.69
C ASP A 356 25.83 23.42 -8.86
N MET A 357 26.11 24.13 -7.75
CA MET A 357 26.60 25.51 -7.80
C MET A 357 28.00 25.59 -8.38
N ASP A 358 28.92 24.65 -8.09
CA ASP A 358 30.24 24.59 -8.72
C ASP A 358 30.13 24.48 -10.24
N LEU A 359 29.25 23.59 -10.74
CA LEU A 359 28.99 23.41 -12.16
C LEU A 359 28.43 24.70 -12.80
N VAL A 360 27.59 25.43 -12.09
CA VAL A 360 27.02 26.71 -12.55
C VAL A 360 28.08 27.80 -12.54
N SER A 361 28.87 27.93 -11.46
CA SER A 361 29.95 28.92 -11.32
C SER A 361 30.94 28.83 -12.49
N HIS A 362 31.34 27.60 -12.88
CA HIS A 362 32.23 27.45 -14.06
C HIS A 362 31.62 28.01 -15.35
N LYS A 363 30.30 27.96 -15.55
CA LYS A 363 29.63 28.51 -16.71
C LYS A 363 29.55 30.05 -16.68
N PHE A 364 29.60 30.63 -15.50
CA PHE A 364 29.52 32.09 -15.29
C PHE A 364 30.90 32.74 -15.05
N ALA A 365 31.98 31.96 -15.04
CA ALA A 365 33.33 32.47 -14.79
C ALA A 365 33.75 33.65 -15.68
N GLY A 366 33.31 33.66 -16.96
CA GLY A 366 33.56 34.80 -17.88
C GLY A 366 32.83 36.07 -17.44
N MET A 367 31.60 35.96 -16.92
CA MET A 367 30.83 37.09 -16.42
C MET A 367 31.43 37.65 -15.13
N GLU A 368 31.86 36.74 -14.24
CA GLU A 368 32.54 37.11 -12.98
C GLU A 368 33.86 37.83 -13.23
N ALA A 369 34.64 37.37 -14.22
CA ALA A 369 35.87 38.05 -14.63
C ALA A 369 35.62 39.46 -15.18
N SER A 370 34.61 39.62 -16.06
CA SER A 370 34.21 40.92 -16.58
C SER A 370 33.72 41.88 -15.48
N PHE A 371 33.00 41.36 -14.51
CA PHE A 371 32.55 42.14 -13.36
C PHE A 371 33.72 42.59 -12.49
N ALA A 372 34.69 41.73 -12.23
CA ALA A 372 35.89 42.05 -11.45
C ALA A 372 36.80 43.08 -12.16
N GLU A 373 36.84 43.11 -13.50
CA GLU A 373 37.52 44.15 -14.29
C GLU A 373 36.81 45.51 -14.15
N MET A 374 35.47 45.50 -14.24
CA MET A 374 34.67 46.73 -14.11
C MET A 374 34.80 47.36 -12.69
N GLU A 375 34.86 46.54 -11.62
CA GLU A 375 35.09 47.04 -10.28
C GLU A 375 36.46 47.71 -10.11
N LYS A 376 37.48 47.23 -10.80
CA LYS A 376 38.83 47.84 -10.81
C LYS A 376 38.85 49.19 -11.52
N GLU A 377 38.07 49.34 -12.60
CA GLU A 377 37.98 50.61 -13.34
C GLU A 377 37.19 51.69 -12.57
N VAL A 378 36.28 51.33 -11.68
CA VAL A 378 35.49 52.27 -10.84
C VAL A 378 36.26 52.74 -9.62
N LEU A 379 37.34 52.05 -9.24
CA LEU A 379 38.17 52.36 -8.05
C LEU A 379 39.45 53.19 -8.41
N VAL A 380 39.65 53.55 -9.69
CA VAL A 380 40.68 54.44 -10.21
C VAL A 380 40.07 55.76 -10.60
#